data_28040a063959a66435c4ddc99a52e9ee
#
_entry.id   28040a063959a66435c4ddc99a52e9ee
#
_cell.length_a   1.000
_cell.length_b   1.000
_cell.length_c   1.000
_cell.angle_alpha   90.00
_cell.angle_beta   90.00
_cell.angle_gamma   90.00
#
_symmetry.space_group_name_H-M   'P 1'
#
loop_
_entity.id
_entity.type
_entity.pdbx_description
1 polymer ?
#
loop_
_entity_poly.entity_id
_entity_poly.type
_entity_poly.pdbx_seq_one_letter_code
_entity_poly.pdbx_strand_id
1 'polypeptide(L)'
;MQADASTATRWMATLRWAGLIGAGLALVVLGASILLRMSSRFEPDGVLVSLLPPTLEQGARLVHRLAASTSGVLALLCVVVGIKTRRMHPEFRMPIAVIAAMTLLLAAVGPLTPGYRHDWVTVCNVWGGTVLVASYWWLHLLVVNGPTAPAHNVWLRWVLVTWLVHIALGAATSAQFM
;
A
#
# COMPACT_ATOMS: atom_id res chain seq x y z
N MET A 1 16.18 -30.72 -15.68
CA MET A 1 15.73 -30.64 -14.27
C MET A 1 16.48 -29.60 -13.44
N GLN A 2 17.80 -29.43 -13.56
CA GLN A 2 18.55 -28.40 -12.78
C GLN A 2 18.22 -26.94 -13.14
N ALA A 3 17.92 -26.63 -14.40
CA ALA A 3 17.56 -25.29 -14.84
C ALA A 3 16.26 -24.77 -14.21
N ASP A 4 15.28 -25.65 -13.93
CA ASP A 4 14.01 -25.28 -13.30
C ASP A 4 14.15 -24.88 -11.83
N ALA A 5 15.02 -25.57 -11.07
CA ALA A 5 15.25 -25.27 -9.66
C ALA A 5 15.89 -23.88 -9.45
N SER A 6 16.87 -23.52 -10.29
CA SER A 6 17.54 -22.21 -10.22
C SER A 6 16.58 -21.06 -10.55
N THR A 7 15.67 -21.27 -11.50
CA THR A 7 14.66 -20.30 -11.89
C THR A 7 13.61 -20.09 -10.79
N ALA A 8 13.13 -21.16 -10.16
CA ALA A 8 12.20 -21.09 -9.03
C ALA A 8 12.79 -20.31 -7.86
N THR A 9 14.05 -20.56 -7.51
CA THR A 9 14.76 -19.83 -6.45
C THR A 9 14.85 -18.33 -6.74
N ARG A 10 15.11 -17.94 -7.99
CA ARG A 10 15.15 -16.52 -8.39
C ARG A 10 13.78 -15.85 -8.25
N TRP A 11 12.69 -16.51 -8.64
CA TRP A 11 11.34 -15.96 -8.48
C TRP A 11 10.96 -15.76 -7.01
N MET A 12 11.32 -16.68 -6.14
CA MET A 12 11.10 -16.55 -4.70
C MET A 12 11.88 -15.38 -4.12
N ALA A 13 13.17 -15.23 -4.48
CA ALA A 13 13.97 -14.08 -4.07
C ALA A 13 13.35 -12.76 -4.55
N THR A 14 12.86 -12.71 -5.80
CA THR A 14 12.18 -11.55 -6.36
C THR A 14 10.93 -11.18 -5.55
N LEU A 15 10.05 -12.14 -5.25
CA LEU A 15 8.84 -11.89 -4.44
C LEU A 15 9.17 -11.45 -3.01
N ARG A 16 10.20 -12.03 -2.41
CA ARG A 16 10.68 -11.64 -1.07
C ARG A 16 11.05 -10.16 -1.02
N TRP A 17 11.90 -9.73 -1.94
CA TRP A 17 12.37 -8.35 -1.98
C TRP A 17 11.28 -7.39 -2.44
N ALA A 18 10.46 -7.76 -3.41
CA ALA A 18 9.32 -6.96 -3.84
C ALA A 18 8.31 -6.75 -2.70
N GLY A 19 8.06 -7.76 -1.88
CA GLY A 19 7.22 -7.65 -0.69
C GLY A 19 7.80 -6.68 0.34
N LEU A 20 9.08 -6.82 0.69
CA LEU A 20 9.73 -5.97 1.68
C LEU A 20 9.83 -4.51 1.21
N ILE A 21 10.36 -4.29 0.01
CA ILE A 21 10.53 -2.95 -0.57
C ILE A 21 9.16 -2.30 -0.81
N GLY A 22 8.19 -3.08 -1.32
CA GLY A 22 6.82 -2.61 -1.56
C GLY A 22 6.14 -2.15 -0.28
N ALA A 23 6.29 -2.88 0.84
CA ALA A 23 5.78 -2.46 2.13
C ALA A 23 6.41 -1.14 2.61
N GLY A 24 7.73 -1.00 2.48
CA GLY A 24 8.45 0.23 2.82
C GLY A 24 8.00 1.43 1.98
N LEU A 25 7.87 1.25 0.66
CA LEU A 25 7.38 2.30 -0.23
C LEU A 25 5.93 2.69 0.06
N ALA A 26 5.05 1.72 0.32
CA ALA A 26 3.66 1.99 0.67
C ALA A 26 3.56 2.76 2.00
N LEU A 27 4.42 2.49 2.99
CA LEU A 27 4.54 3.30 4.21
C LEU A 27 4.99 4.73 3.92
N VAL A 28 5.96 4.94 3.03
CA VAL A 28 6.40 6.28 2.61
C VAL A 28 5.28 7.03 1.93
N VAL A 29 4.54 6.39 1.02
CA VAL A 29 3.36 6.99 0.35
C VAL A 29 2.31 7.40 1.38
N LEU A 30 1.99 6.51 2.33
CA LEU A 30 1.01 6.77 3.39
C LEU A 30 1.46 7.93 4.28
N GLY A 31 2.70 7.93 4.75
CA GLY A 31 3.27 8.99 5.58
C GLY A 31 3.29 10.35 4.87
N ALA A 32 3.73 10.40 3.62
CA ALA A 32 3.71 11.63 2.82
C ALA A 32 2.28 12.13 2.57
N SER A 33 1.31 11.24 2.33
CA SER A 33 -0.10 11.58 2.20
C SER A 33 -0.67 12.20 3.47
N ILE A 34 -0.37 11.61 4.64
CA ILE A 34 -0.81 12.11 5.94
C ILE A 34 -0.18 13.49 6.20
N LEU A 35 1.14 13.62 5.99
CA LEU A 35 1.85 14.89 6.17
C LEU A 35 1.22 16.01 5.35
N LEU A 36 1.01 15.78 4.04
CA LEU A 36 0.42 16.77 3.14
C LEU A 36 -1.00 17.18 3.53
N ARG A 37 -1.76 16.27 4.16
CA ARG A 37 -3.13 16.54 4.61
C ARG A 37 -3.17 17.31 5.91
N MET A 38 -2.39 16.88 6.91
CA MET A 38 -2.34 17.53 8.22
C MET A 38 -1.77 18.94 8.14
N SER A 39 -0.96 19.22 7.11
CA SER A 39 -0.34 20.52 6.90
C SER A 39 -1.13 21.46 5.97
N SER A 40 -2.36 21.15 5.65
CA SER A 40 -3.20 22.03 4.84
C SER A 40 -4.53 22.32 5.55
N ARG A 41 -5.00 23.57 5.45
CA ARG A 41 -6.27 24.04 5.99
C ARG A 41 -7.06 24.77 4.92
N PHE A 42 -8.38 24.84 5.09
CA PHE A 42 -9.24 25.73 4.31
C PHE A 42 -9.26 27.11 4.95
N GLU A 43 -9.03 28.14 4.15
CA GLU A 43 -9.34 29.51 4.53
C GLU A 43 -10.87 29.76 4.44
N PRO A 44 -11.41 30.82 5.10
CA PRO A 44 -12.84 31.12 5.11
C PRO A 44 -13.46 31.33 3.72
N ASP A 45 -12.66 31.67 2.72
CA ASP A 45 -13.04 31.81 1.32
C ASP A 45 -13.08 30.47 0.54
N GLY A 46 -12.80 29.34 1.22
CA GLY A 46 -12.78 28.00 0.62
C GLY A 46 -11.48 27.64 -0.10
N VAL A 47 -10.45 28.49 -0.01
CA VAL A 47 -9.14 28.21 -0.61
C VAL A 47 -8.35 27.29 0.30
N LEU A 48 -7.78 26.23 -0.28
CA LEU A 48 -6.91 25.30 0.44
C LEU A 48 -5.48 25.84 0.50
N VAL A 49 -5.02 26.17 1.70
CA VAL A 49 -3.67 26.71 1.93
C VAL A 49 -2.80 25.66 2.63
N SER A 50 -1.57 25.50 2.14
CA SER A 50 -0.57 24.66 2.80
C SER A 50 0.12 25.44 3.92
N LEU A 51 0.26 24.80 5.08
CA LEU A 51 1.03 25.31 6.21
C LEU A 51 2.54 24.98 6.10
N LEU A 52 2.91 24.16 5.11
CA LEU A 52 4.32 23.83 4.85
C LEU A 52 4.99 24.91 4.01
N PRO A 53 6.30 25.15 4.21
CA PRO A 53 7.09 25.90 3.27
C PRO A 53 6.97 25.29 1.86
N PRO A 54 6.90 26.09 0.78
CA PRO A 54 6.69 25.60 -0.59
C PRO A 54 7.70 24.53 -1.04
N THR A 55 8.94 24.62 -0.61
CA THR A 55 10.00 23.64 -0.90
C THR A 55 9.73 22.29 -0.25
N LEU A 56 9.25 22.28 1.00
CA LEU A 56 8.95 21.06 1.73
C LEU A 56 7.69 20.39 1.19
N GLU A 57 6.68 21.18 0.85
CA GLU A 57 5.45 20.67 0.22
C GLU A 57 5.75 20.02 -1.14
N GLN A 58 6.53 20.68 -1.99
CA GLN A 58 6.95 20.15 -3.29
C GLN A 58 7.76 18.85 -3.10
N GLY A 59 8.70 18.85 -2.14
CA GLY A 59 9.46 17.64 -1.80
C GLY A 59 8.58 16.47 -1.37
N ALA A 60 7.63 16.71 -0.47
CA ALA A 60 6.69 15.68 -0.02
C ALA A 60 5.81 15.15 -1.16
N ARG A 61 5.33 16.03 -2.06
CA ARG A 61 4.58 15.64 -3.27
C ARG A 61 5.43 14.80 -4.22
N LEU A 62 6.69 15.17 -4.42
CA LEU A 62 7.63 14.42 -5.26
C LEU A 62 7.91 13.04 -4.68
N VAL A 63 8.24 12.95 -3.40
CA VAL A 63 8.47 11.68 -2.68
C VAL A 63 7.25 10.78 -2.78
N HIS A 64 6.04 11.33 -2.53
CA HIS A 64 4.80 10.59 -2.67
C HIS A 64 4.63 10.01 -4.08
N ARG A 65 4.81 10.82 -5.13
CA ARG A 65 4.65 10.38 -6.52
C ARG A 65 5.67 9.33 -6.92
N LEU A 66 6.95 9.52 -6.58
CA LEU A 66 8.01 8.56 -6.89
C LEU A 66 7.78 7.23 -6.17
N ALA A 67 7.48 7.26 -4.87
CA ALA A 67 7.21 6.06 -4.09
C ALA A 67 5.96 5.32 -4.58
N ALA A 68 4.88 6.04 -4.92
CA ALA A 68 3.66 5.46 -5.46
C ALA A 68 3.89 4.80 -6.83
N SER A 69 4.60 5.47 -7.75
CA SER A 69 4.93 4.92 -9.07
C SER A 69 5.81 3.68 -8.97
N THR A 70 6.82 3.71 -8.11
CA THR A 70 7.71 2.55 -7.88
C THR A 70 6.95 1.40 -7.23
N SER A 71 6.06 1.67 -6.27
CA SER A 71 5.18 0.65 -5.67
C SER A 71 4.26 0.02 -6.73
N GLY A 72 3.73 0.82 -7.67
CA GLY A 72 2.94 0.33 -8.80
C GLY A 72 3.73 -0.61 -9.73
N VAL A 73 4.98 -0.28 -10.03
CA VAL A 73 5.87 -1.16 -10.81
C VAL A 73 6.15 -2.47 -10.06
N LEU A 74 6.37 -2.41 -8.74
CA LEU A 74 6.55 -3.61 -7.92
C LEU A 74 5.28 -4.46 -7.86
N ALA A 75 4.09 -3.84 -7.80
CA ALA A 75 2.81 -4.56 -7.87
C ALA A 75 2.69 -5.33 -9.18
N LEU A 76 3.01 -4.69 -10.31
CA LEU A 76 3.03 -5.35 -11.62
C LEU A 76 4.03 -6.51 -11.66
N LEU A 77 5.22 -6.33 -11.11
CA LEU A 77 6.23 -7.38 -10.99
C LEU A 77 5.71 -8.56 -10.16
N CYS A 78 5.06 -8.31 -9.01
CA CYS A 78 4.43 -9.35 -8.20
C CYS A 78 3.36 -10.12 -8.99
N VAL A 79 2.54 -9.43 -9.77
CA VAL A 79 1.52 -10.08 -10.63
C VAL A 79 2.18 -10.98 -11.67
N VAL A 80 3.18 -10.49 -12.40
CA VAL A 80 3.89 -11.26 -13.44
C VAL A 80 4.53 -12.51 -12.85
N VAL A 81 5.24 -12.36 -11.73
CA VAL A 81 5.88 -13.48 -11.04
C VAL A 81 4.82 -14.44 -10.48
N GLY A 82 3.75 -13.90 -9.87
CA GLY A 82 2.64 -14.69 -9.34
C GLY A 82 1.95 -15.55 -10.40
N ILE A 83 1.76 -15.03 -11.62
CA ILE A 83 1.22 -15.81 -12.74
C ILE A 83 2.17 -16.96 -13.12
N LYS A 84 3.48 -16.69 -13.16
CA LYS A 84 4.49 -17.71 -13.51
C LYS A 84 4.60 -18.80 -12.44
N THR A 85 4.47 -18.46 -11.17
CA THR A 85 4.61 -19.38 -10.04
C THR A 85 3.30 -19.98 -9.53
N ARG A 86 2.15 -19.60 -10.10
CA ARG A 86 0.79 -19.91 -9.61
C ARG A 86 0.49 -21.40 -9.40
N ARG A 87 1.15 -22.29 -10.15
CA ARG A 87 0.94 -23.74 -10.04
C ARG A 87 1.72 -24.33 -8.87
N MET A 88 2.90 -23.79 -8.59
CA MET A 88 3.80 -24.25 -7.54
C MET A 88 3.47 -23.65 -6.16
N HIS A 89 2.97 -22.39 -6.16
CA HIS A 89 2.76 -21.58 -4.96
C HIS A 89 1.38 -20.91 -4.98
N PRO A 90 0.27 -21.67 -4.81
CA PRO A 90 -1.08 -21.12 -4.82
C PRO A 90 -1.35 -20.16 -3.66
N GLU A 91 -0.60 -20.26 -2.56
CA GLU A 91 -0.70 -19.43 -1.36
C GLU A 91 -0.41 -17.94 -1.63
N PHE A 92 0.39 -17.62 -2.64
CA PHE A 92 0.71 -16.23 -3.00
C PHE A 92 -0.40 -15.51 -3.77
N ARG A 93 -1.41 -16.23 -4.26
CA ARG A 93 -2.48 -15.65 -5.11
C ARG A 93 -3.24 -14.53 -4.40
N MET A 94 -3.65 -14.77 -3.15
CA MET A 94 -4.43 -13.79 -2.39
C MET A 94 -3.67 -12.48 -2.12
N PRO A 95 -2.48 -12.48 -1.49
CA PRO A 95 -1.78 -11.23 -1.26
C PRO A 95 -1.45 -10.49 -2.57
N ILE A 96 -1.06 -11.20 -3.65
CA ILE A 96 -0.79 -10.58 -4.95
C ILE A 96 -2.05 -9.98 -5.56
N ALA A 97 -3.20 -10.65 -5.48
CA ALA A 97 -4.48 -10.13 -5.97
C ALA A 97 -4.90 -8.88 -5.20
N VAL A 98 -4.73 -8.87 -3.88
CA VAL A 98 -5.03 -7.70 -3.04
C VAL A 98 -4.08 -6.53 -3.36
N ILE A 99 -2.78 -6.79 -3.51
CA ILE A 99 -1.79 -5.78 -3.93
C ILE A 99 -2.22 -5.15 -5.27
N ALA A 100 -2.54 -5.96 -6.26
CA ALA A 100 -2.97 -5.48 -7.57
C ALA A 100 -4.27 -4.67 -7.50
N ALA A 101 -5.28 -5.16 -6.81
CA ALA A 101 -6.58 -4.50 -6.67
C ALA A 101 -6.44 -3.16 -5.94
N MET A 102 -5.70 -3.11 -4.82
CA MET A 102 -5.49 -1.87 -4.07
C MET A 102 -4.65 -0.86 -4.85
N THR A 103 -3.63 -1.31 -5.57
CA THR A 103 -2.82 -0.42 -6.43
C THR A 103 -3.68 0.21 -7.53
N LEU A 104 -4.53 -0.58 -8.19
CA LEU A 104 -5.45 -0.06 -9.23
C LEU A 104 -6.48 0.89 -8.63
N LEU A 105 -7.06 0.56 -7.48
CA LEU A 105 -8.01 1.42 -6.78
C LEU A 105 -7.38 2.78 -6.44
N LEU A 106 -6.21 2.78 -5.82
CA LEU A 106 -5.52 4.02 -5.43
C LEU A 106 -5.05 4.82 -6.65
N ALA A 107 -4.64 4.15 -7.74
CA ALA A 107 -4.30 4.80 -9.00
C ALA A 107 -5.53 5.45 -9.68
N ALA A 108 -6.70 4.84 -9.57
CA ALA A 108 -7.94 5.39 -10.11
C ALA A 108 -8.47 6.57 -9.28
N VAL A 109 -8.37 6.48 -7.95
CA VAL A 109 -8.85 7.54 -7.03
C VAL A 109 -7.97 8.78 -7.09
N GLY A 110 -6.64 8.64 -7.26
CA GLY A 110 -5.70 9.75 -7.27
C GLY A 110 -6.01 10.85 -8.29
N PRO A 111 -6.22 10.54 -9.60
CA PRO A 111 -6.53 11.53 -10.62
C PRO A 111 -7.94 12.14 -10.53
N LEU A 112 -8.88 11.45 -9.89
CA LEU A 112 -10.27 11.91 -9.77
C LEU A 112 -10.45 13.05 -8.77
N THR A 113 -9.39 13.48 -8.09
CA THR A 113 -9.46 14.44 -6.98
C THR A 113 -8.56 15.67 -7.10
N PRO A 114 -8.35 16.27 -8.27
CA PRO A 114 -7.60 17.52 -8.36
C PRO A 114 -8.40 18.65 -7.72
N GLY A 115 -7.93 19.14 -6.57
CA GLY A 115 -8.47 20.34 -5.92
C GLY A 115 -9.65 20.13 -4.97
N TYR A 116 -10.36 19.01 -5.01
CA TYR A 116 -11.48 18.71 -4.10
C TYR A 116 -11.10 17.61 -3.11
N ARG A 117 -11.16 17.92 -1.81
CA ARG A 117 -11.00 16.92 -0.76
C ARG A 117 -12.35 16.36 -0.36
N HIS A 118 -12.81 15.37 -1.08
CA HIS A 118 -13.93 14.58 -0.59
C HIS A 118 -13.46 13.66 0.53
N ASP A 119 -14.20 13.59 1.63
CA ASP A 119 -13.89 12.78 2.81
C ASP A 119 -13.67 11.31 2.45
N TRP A 120 -14.49 10.77 1.55
CA TRP A 120 -14.37 9.39 1.08
C TRP A 120 -13.02 9.10 0.40
N VAL A 121 -12.43 10.08 -0.32
CA VAL A 121 -11.09 9.93 -0.95
C VAL A 121 -10.01 9.82 0.09
N THR A 122 -10.14 10.59 1.17
CA THR A 122 -9.24 10.51 2.32
C THR A 122 -9.29 9.13 2.94
N VAL A 123 -10.50 8.65 3.21
CA VAL A 123 -10.73 7.30 3.76
C VAL A 123 -10.17 6.23 2.83
N CYS A 124 -10.49 6.29 1.53
CA CYS A 124 -9.97 5.33 0.54
C CYS A 124 -8.44 5.32 0.47
N ASN A 125 -7.79 6.49 0.48
CA ASN A 125 -6.33 6.57 0.39
C ASN A 125 -5.65 6.03 1.65
N VAL A 126 -6.13 6.39 2.85
CA VAL A 126 -5.53 5.92 4.11
C VAL A 126 -5.79 4.43 4.28
N TRP A 127 -7.03 4.00 4.11
CA TRP A 127 -7.39 2.59 4.24
C TRP A 127 -6.73 1.72 3.17
N GLY A 128 -6.82 2.12 1.90
CA GLY A 128 -6.20 1.40 0.78
C GLY A 128 -4.68 1.34 0.90
N GLY A 129 -4.04 2.44 1.33
CA GLY A 129 -2.59 2.46 1.59
C GLY A 129 -2.20 1.50 2.71
N THR A 130 -2.98 1.43 3.79
CA THR A 130 -2.74 0.51 4.90
C THR A 130 -2.91 -0.95 4.49
N VAL A 131 -3.97 -1.26 3.73
CA VAL A 131 -4.19 -2.61 3.17
C VAL A 131 -3.04 -2.99 2.24
N LEU A 132 -2.53 -2.05 1.46
CA LEU A 132 -1.39 -2.28 0.56
C LEU A 132 -0.11 -2.62 1.34
N VAL A 133 0.22 -1.86 2.40
CA VAL A 133 1.34 -2.17 3.32
C VAL A 133 1.21 -3.57 3.89
N ALA A 134 0.03 -3.88 4.46
CA ALA A 134 -0.23 -5.18 5.07
C ALA A 134 -0.11 -6.33 4.07
N SER A 135 -0.57 -6.13 2.82
CA SER A 135 -0.53 -7.15 1.78
C SER A 135 0.87 -7.43 1.26
N TYR A 136 1.70 -6.40 1.08
CA TYR A 136 3.11 -6.57 0.74
C TYR A 136 3.89 -7.25 1.86
N TRP A 137 3.63 -6.86 3.12
CA TRP A 137 4.23 -7.49 4.28
C TRP A 137 3.81 -8.95 4.41
N TRP A 138 2.51 -9.25 4.20
CA TRP A 138 2.01 -10.62 4.19
C TRP A 138 2.69 -11.47 3.11
N LEU A 139 2.81 -10.95 1.88
CA LEU A 139 3.53 -11.63 0.80
C LEU A 139 4.97 -11.94 1.21
N HIS A 140 5.69 -10.96 1.78
CA HIS A 140 7.04 -11.14 2.29
C HIS A 140 7.14 -12.27 3.32
N LEU A 141 6.25 -12.28 4.31
CA LEU A 141 6.22 -13.29 5.36
C LEU A 141 5.92 -14.69 4.81
N LEU A 142 4.99 -14.83 3.86
CA LEU A 142 4.70 -16.11 3.21
C LEU A 142 5.91 -16.66 2.45
N VAL A 143 6.66 -15.80 1.79
CA VAL A 143 7.87 -16.21 1.06
C VAL A 143 9.00 -16.63 2.01
N VAL A 144 9.15 -15.95 3.14
CA VAL A 144 10.21 -16.22 4.12
C VAL A 144 9.90 -17.44 4.97
N ASN A 145 8.67 -17.56 5.47
CA ASN A 145 8.29 -18.55 6.48
C ASN A 145 7.54 -19.75 5.90
N GLY A 146 7.13 -19.69 4.62
CA GLY A 146 6.28 -20.70 4.01
C GLY A 146 4.82 -20.66 4.50
N PRO A 147 3.94 -21.50 3.90
CA PRO A 147 2.51 -21.51 4.20
C PRO A 147 2.15 -22.19 5.53
N THR A 148 3.09 -22.90 6.15
CA THR A 148 2.87 -23.78 7.31
C THR A 148 3.00 -23.08 8.66
N ALA A 149 2.96 -21.74 8.71
CA ALA A 149 2.98 -21.02 9.97
C ALA A 149 1.72 -21.39 10.81
N PRO A 150 1.90 -21.83 12.07
CA PRO A 150 0.85 -22.46 12.89
C PRO A 150 -0.27 -21.48 13.26
N ALA A 151 -1.27 -21.97 13.98
CA ALA A 151 -2.54 -21.32 14.39
C ALA A 151 -2.43 -19.90 15.00
N HIS A 152 -1.23 -19.38 15.27
CA HIS A 152 -0.91 -17.98 15.56
C HIS A 152 -1.51 -17.00 14.52
N ASN A 153 -1.78 -17.49 13.30
CA ASN A 153 -2.36 -16.70 12.22
C ASN A 153 -3.79 -16.21 12.50
N VAL A 154 -4.55 -16.86 13.38
CA VAL A 154 -5.93 -16.42 13.70
C VAL A 154 -5.88 -15.14 14.54
N TRP A 155 -5.04 -15.09 15.57
CA TRP A 155 -4.84 -13.88 16.39
C TRP A 155 -4.26 -12.73 15.56
N LEU A 156 -3.27 -13.01 14.72
CA LEU A 156 -2.68 -11.99 13.85
C LEU A 156 -3.71 -11.43 12.87
N ARG A 157 -4.60 -12.26 12.34
CA ARG A 157 -5.70 -11.82 11.47
C ARG A 157 -6.66 -10.89 12.22
N TRP A 158 -7.07 -11.24 13.44
CA TRP A 158 -7.96 -10.39 14.24
C TRP A 158 -7.30 -9.08 14.65
N VAL A 159 -6.02 -9.10 15.01
CA VAL A 159 -5.25 -7.88 15.29
C VAL A 159 -5.20 -6.99 14.05
N LEU A 160 -4.91 -7.53 12.88
CA LEU A 160 -4.90 -6.78 11.62
C LEU A 160 -6.29 -6.21 11.28
N VAL A 161 -7.35 -7.01 11.41
CA VAL A 161 -8.73 -6.54 11.16
C VAL A 161 -9.10 -5.41 12.12
N THR A 162 -8.84 -5.58 13.40
CA THR A 162 -9.13 -4.56 14.43
C THR A 162 -8.35 -3.29 14.16
N TRP A 163 -7.08 -3.41 13.78
CA TRP A 163 -6.23 -2.28 13.44
C TRP A 163 -6.70 -1.54 12.18
N LEU A 164 -7.09 -2.27 11.12
CA LEU A 164 -7.68 -1.71 9.91
C LEU A 164 -9.00 -0.98 10.19
N VAL A 165 -9.85 -1.54 11.04
CA VAL A 165 -11.11 -0.90 11.48
C VAL A 165 -10.80 0.40 12.25
N HIS A 166 -9.85 0.39 13.18
CA HIS A 166 -9.44 1.59 13.92
C HIS A 166 -8.90 2.70 13.00
N ILE A 167 -8.07 2.33 12.02
CA ILE A 167 -7.56 3.30 11.03
C ILE A 167 -8.70 3.86 10.18
N ALA A 168 -9.64 3.03 9.73
CA ALA A 168 -10.79 3.48 8.96
C ALA A 168 -11.68 4.44 9.76
N LEU A 169 -11.97 4.11 11.03
CA LEU A 169 -12.72 4.97 11.93
C LEU A 169 -11.98 6.29 12.22
N GLY A 170 -10.66 6.23 12.48
CA GLY A 170 -9.84 7.43 12.67
C GLY A 170 -9.77 8.31 11.43
N ALA A 171 -9.70 7.72 10.24
CA ALA A 171 -9.74 8.46 8.99
C ALA A 171 -11.12 9.11 8.75
N ALA A 172 -12.21 8.39 9.06
CA ALA A 172 -13.57 8.92 8.92
C ALA A 172 -13.85 10.07 9.90
N THR A 173 -13.42 9.94 11.17
CA THR A 173 -13.56 11.03 12.14
C THR A 173 -12.71 12.24 11.79
N SER A 174 -11.46 12.04 11.32
CA SER A 174 -10.61 13.15 10.87
C SER A 174 -11.20 13.88 9.66
N ALA A 175 -11.92 13.18 8.79
CA ALA A 175 -12.56 13.78 7.62
C ALA A 175 -13.73 14.70 7.97
N GLN A 176 -14.41 14.48 9.12
CA GLN A 176 -15.54 15.29 9.57
C GLN A 176 -15.11 16.62 10.22
N PHE A 177 -13.86 16.76 10.61
CA PHE A 177 -13.33 17.96 11.29
C PHE A 177 -12.44 18.84 10.38
N MET A 178 -12.37 18.54 9.08
CA MET A 178 -11.68 19.34 8.06
C MET A 178 -12.67 20.06 7.14
#